data_949e387a417271b7a4befcb36fa10085
#
_entry.id   949e387a417271b7a4befcb36fa10085
#
_cell.length_a   1.000
_cell.length_b   1.000
_cell.length_c   1.000
_cell.angle_alpha   90.00
_cell.angle_beta   90.00
_cell.angle_gamma   90.00
#
_symmetry.space_group_name_H-M   'P 1'
#
loop_
_entity.id
_entity.type
_entity.pdbx_description
1 polymer ?
#
loop_
_entity_poly.entity_id
_entity_poly.type
_entity_poly.pdbx_seq_one_letter_code
_entity_poly.pdbx_strand_id
1 'polypeptide(L)'
;LQLFHPEYDVQGVGKMIMEAGIAGQLAAKAKAANDVEEAEKQQKICDELTKGAYAKLHHDMQHFVTEASVEQLTAIKNSIAQCARKAQKAGIDAIEIHGDRLLGSLCSTVLNHRTDNYGGSLENRTRYALEVLQAIKEAAPSMMVEYKLPIITVNPDGSLRGKGGLLEDEAVEFAKMLDAAGIDMIQVAQANHTGNMGDTIPPMGAVPYNWTLGACEKVKAVVHCPVATVGRVVSVEAGEKILEDGTADIIGYG
;
A
#
# COMPACT_ATOMS: atom_id res chain seq x y z
N LEU A 1 -3.10 -6.00 -7.84
CA LEU A 1 -1.87 -5.67 -8.57
C LEU A 1 -1.06 -4.66 -7.78
N GLN A 2 0.11 -5.06 -7.32
CA GLN A 2 1.08 -4.18 -6.70
C GLN A 2 2.00 -3.59 -7.77
N LEU A 3 2.11 -2.27 -7.77
CA LEU A 3 2.97 -1.53 -8.67
C LEU A 3 4.31 -1.32 -7.99
N PHE A 4 5.30 -2.09 -8.43
CA PHE A 4 6.67 -1.91 -8.00
C PHE A 4 7.44 -1.03 -8.99
N HIS A 5 8.38 -0.33 -8.46
CA HIS A 5 9.36 0.45 -9.21
C HIS A 5 10.19 -0.44 -10.14
N PRO A 6 10.27 -0.18 -11.47
CA PRO A 6 11.01 -1.04 -12.38
C PRO A 6 12.53 -0.98 -12.20
N GLU A 7 13.05 0.08 -11.60
CA GLU A 7 14.47 0.23 -11.26
C GLU A 7 14.78 -0.20 -9.83
N TYR A 8 13.78 -0.73 -9.16
CA TYR A 8 13.92 -1.28 -7.84
C TYR A 8 14.89 -2.45 -7.92
N ASP A 9 16.06 -2.31 -7.32
CA ASP A 9 17.04 -3.38 -7.26
C ASP A 9 16.57 -4.49 -6.29
N VAL A 10 15.43 -5.08 -6.66
CA VAL A 10 14.83 -6.21 -5.93
C VAL A 10 15.83 -7.35 -5.82
N GLN A 11 16.66 -7.54 -6.85
CA GLN A 11 17.70 -8.57 -6.82
C GLN A 11 18.81 -8.22 -5.83
N GLY A 12 19.26 -6.96 -5.78
CA GLY A 12 20.28 -6.52 -4.83
C GLY A 12 19.77 -6.50 -3.40
N VAL A 13 18.57 -5.97 -3.16
CA VAL A 13 17.94 -6.00 -1.83
C VAL A 13 17.64 -7.44 -1.41
N GLY A 14 17.09 -8.26 -2.31
CA GLY A 14 16.81 -9.67 -2.05
C GLY A 14 18.08 -10.46 -1.73
N LYS A 15 19.19 -10.19 -2.43
CA LYS A 15 20.50 -10.78 -2.15
C LYS A 15 20.99 -10.39 -0.75
N MET A 16 20.92 -9.12 -0.38
CA MET A 16 21.32 -8.65 0.96
C MET A 16 20.49 -9.33 2.06
N ILE A 17 19.16 -9.45 1.87
CA ILE A 17 18.28 -10.13 2.83
C ILE A 17 18.62 -11.61 2.94
N MET A 18 18.90 -12.29 1.84
CA MET A 18 19.32 -13.70 1.84
C MET A 18 20.65 -13.88 2.56
N GLU A 19 21.64 -13.05 2.27
CA GLU A 19 22.96 -13.08 2.93
C GLU A 19 22.84 -12.77 4.43
N ALA A 20 21.97 -11.82 4.82
CA ALA A 20 21.65 -11.55 6.22
C ALA A 20 21.05 -12.79 6.92
N GLY A 21 20.13 -13.49 6.25
CA GLY A 21 19.54 -14.72 6.76
C GLY A 21 20.57 -15.83 6.98
N ILE A 22 21.53 -15.98 6.06
CA ILE A 22 22.64 -16.93 6.19
C ILE A 22 23.52 -16.55 7.39
N ALA A 23 23.92 -15.29 7.51
CA ALA A 23 24.73 -14.82 8.64
C ALA A 23 24.01 -15.03 9.99
N GLY A 24 22.70 -14.77 10.06
CA GLY A 24 21.89 -15.02 11.25
C GLY A 24 21.86 -16.51 11.65
N GLN A 25 21.77 -17.42 10.67
CA GLN A 25 21.85 -18.87 10.92
C GLN A 25 23.25 -19.30 11.41
N LEU A 26 24.31 -18.71 10.85
CA LEU A 26 25.68 -18.97 11.30
C LEU A 26 25.92 -18.47 12.73
N ALA A 27 25.41 -17.26 13.04
CA ALA A 27 25.45 -16.72 14.41
C ALA A 27 24.74 -17.64 15.41
N ALA A 28 23.56 -18.14 15.07
CA ALA A 28 22.83 -19.08 15.93
C ALA A 28 23.59 -20.41 16.13
N LYS A 29 24.23 -20.96 15.09
CA LYS A 29 25.06 -22.17 15.18
C LYS A 29 26.29 -21.95 16.04
N ALA A 30 27.02 -20.86 15.87
CA ALA A 30 28.19 -20.51 16.67
C ALA A 30 27.80 -20.31 18.15
N LYS A 31 26.68 -19.66 18.43
CA LYS A 31 26.15 -19.53 19.78
C LYS A 31 25.83 -20.88 20.43
N ALA A 32 25.24 -21.80 19.67
CA ALA A 32 24.97 -23.17 20.15
C ALA A 32 26.24 -23.98 20.42
N ALA A 33 27.35 -23.67 19.72
CA ALA A 33 28.67 -24.26 19.92
C ALA A 33 29.51 -23.56 21.02
N ASN A 34 28.97 -22.55 21.70
CA ASN A 34 29.65 -21.65 22.63
C ASN A 34 30.86 -20.90 22.03
N ASP A 35 30.86 -20.68 20.73
CA ASP A 35 31.83 -19.84 20.02
C ASP A 35 31.30 -18.40 19.99
N VAL A 36 31.61 -17.66 21.04
CA VAL A 36 31.08 -16.28 21.25
C VAL A 36 31.62 -15.32 20.20
N GLU A 37 32.90 -15.42 19.84
CA GLU A 37 33.55 -14.52 18.89
C GLU A 37 32.93 -14.65 17.49
N GLU A 38 32.77 -15.87 16.97
CA GLU A 38 32.13 -16.09 15.67
C GLU A 38 30.64 -15.75 15.70
N ALA A 39 29.95 -15.98 16.83
CA ALA A 39 28.54 -15.61 16.98
C ALA A 39 28.34 -14.10 16.88
N GLU A 40 29.14 -13.30 17.58
CA GLU A 40 29.08 -11.83 17.53
C GLU A 40 29.42 -11.29 16.14
N LYS A 41 30.47 -11.84 15.51
CA LYS A 41 30.88 -11.47 14.15
C LYS A 41 29.76 -11.70 13.14
N GLN A 42 29.15 -12.87 13.15
CA GLN A 42 28.07 -13.22 12.23
C GLN A 42 26.79 -12.42 12.50
N GLN A 43 26.48 -12.13 13.77
CA GLN A 43 25.37 -11.27 14.13
C GLN A 43 25.56 -9.85 13.59
N LYS A 44 26.75 -9.30 13.72
CA LYS A 44 27.08 -7.98 13.18
C LYS A 44 26.89 -7.91 11.66
N ILE A 45 27.34 -8.93 10.93
CA ILE A 45 27.13 -9.05 9.47
C ILE A 45 25.64 -9.08 9.15
N CYS A 46 24.85 -9.87 9.87
CA CYS A 46 23.41 -9.95 9.71
C CYS A 46 22.75 -8.57 9.90
N ASP A 47 23.10 -7.85 10.97
CA ASP A 47 22.54 -6.55 11.31
C ASP A 47 22.91 -5.47 10.26
N GLU A 48 24.18 -5.45 9.81
CA GLU A 48 24.65 -4.52 8.78
C GLU A 48 23.97 -4.75 7.44
N LEU A 49 23.85 -6.00 6.98
CA LEU A 49 23.16 -6.34 5.74
C LEU A 49 21.66 -6.02 5.81
N THR A 50 21.02 -6.35 6.93
CA THR A 50 19.60 -6.03 7.17
C THR A 50 19.37 -4.52 7.12
N LYS A 51 20.18 -3.76 7.86
CA LYS A 51 20.10 -2.29 7.88
C LYS A 51 20.35 -1.69 6.50
N GLY A 52 21.35 -2.21 5.77
CA GLY A 52 21.66 -1.77 4.40
C GLY A 52 20.53 -2.07 3.41
N ALA A 53 19.94 -3.27 3.48
CA ALA A 53 18.81 -3.65 2.65
C ALA A 53 17.60 -2.74 2.87
N TYR A 54 17.23 -2.48 4.12
CA TYR A 54 16.13 -1.58 4.45
C TYR A 54 16.42 -0.13 4.08
N ALA A 55 17.64 0.36 4.29
CA ALA A 55 18.03 1.72 3.89
C ALA A 55 17.90 1.92 2.38
N LYS A 56 18.40 0.93 1.57
CA LYS A 56 18.24 0.94 0.12
C LYS A 56 16.79 0.88 -0.30
N LEU A 57 16.01 0.01 0.32
CA LEU A 57 14.59 -0.14 0.06
C LEU A 57 13.83 1.18 0.29
N HIS A 58 14.08 1.84 1.40
CA HIS A 58 13.46 3.13 1.74
C HIS A 58 13.89 4.25 0.80
N HIS A 59 15.18 4.31 0.46
CA HIS A 59 15.69 5.29 -0.50
C HIS A 59 15.00 5.14 -1.85
N ASP A 60 15.01 3.95 -2.42
CA ASP A 60 14.44 3.66 -3.73
C ASP A 60 12.93 3.97 -3.77
N MET A 61 12.19 3.67 -2.69
CA MET A 61 10.76 3.98 -2.60
C MET A 61 10.45 5.47 -2.54
N GLN A 62 11.28 6.26 -1.85
CA GLN A 62 11.03 7.70 -1.67
C GLN A 62 11.45 8.52 -2.90
N HIS A 63 12.55 8.15 -3.55
CA HIS A 63 13.14 8.93 -4.64
C HIS A 63 12.47 8.65 -5.98
N PHE A 64 12.05 7.42 -6.24
CA PHE A 64 11.42 7.06 -7.51
C PHE A 64 10.19 7.90 -7.83
N VAL A 65 9.33 8.15 -6.87
CA VAL A 65 8.10 8.94 -7.10
C VAL A 65 8.43 10.31 -7.69
N THR A 66 9.48 10.95 -7.21
CA THR A 66 9.91 12.27 -7.69
C THR A 66 10.68 12.18 -9.01
N GLU A 67 11.48 11.13 -9.21
CA GLU A 67 12.44 11.02 -10.31
C GLU A 67 11.91 10.24 -11.52
N ALA A 68 10.85 9.43 -11.34
CA ALA A 68 10.29 8.64 -12.43
C ALA A 68 9.85 9.52 -13.59
N SER A 69 10.35 9.20 -14.80
CA SER A 69 9.90 9.89 -16.00
C SER A 69 8.45 9.52 -16.35
N VAL A 70 7.81 10.36 -17.14
CA VAL A 70 6.45 10.10 -17.65
C VAL A 70 6.42 8.82 -18.49
N GLU A 71 7.51 8.55 -19.24
CA GLU A 71 7.68 7.35 -20.05
C GLU A 71 7.73 6.09 -19.16
N GLN A 72 8.46 6.14 -18.04
CA GLN A 72 8.50 5.03 -17.06
C GLN A 72 7.13 4.78 -16.45
N LEU A 73 6.43 5.82 -16.00
CA LEU A 73 5.07 5.70 -15.48
C LEU A 73 4.12 5.13 -16.55
N THR A 74 4.22 5.57 -17.79
CA THR A 74 3.44 5.05 -18.91
C THR A 74 3.73 3.57 -19.18
N ALA A 75 5.00 3.16 -19.15
CA ALA A 75 5.39 1.76 -19.33
C ALA A 75 4.82 0.87 -18.22
N ILE A 76 4.83 1.33 -16.97
CA ILE A 76 4.22 0.62 -15.83
C ILE A 76 2.71 0.48 -16.04
N LYS A 77 2.00 1.57 -16.35
CA LYS A 77 0.57 1.58 -16.63
C LYS A 77 0.20 0.56 -17.72
N ASN A 78 0.93 0.56 -18.84
CA ASN A 78 0.70 -0.36 -19.95
C ASN A 78 0.94 -1.83 -19.54
N SER A 79 1.95 -2.08 -18.70
CA SER A 79 2.22 -3.43 -18.18
C SER A 79 1.08 -3.95 -17.30
N ILE A 80 0.49 -3.07 -16.49
CA ILE A 80 -0.68 -3.40 -15.65
C ILE A 80 -1.90 -3.72 -16.50
N ALA A 81 -2.18 -2.91 -17.50
CA ALA A 81 -3.27 -3.17 -18.44
C ALA A 81 -3.11 -4.54 -19.14
N GLN A 82 -1.87 -4.92 -19.49
CA GLN A 82 -1.59 -6.25 -20.03
C GLN A 82 -1.80 -7.35 -19.00
N CYS A 83 -1.44 -7.13 -17.73
CA CYS A 83 -1.70 -8.09 -16.66
C CYS A 83 -3.20 -8.30 -16.44
N ALA A 84 -4.00 -7.23 -16.43
CA ALA A 84 -5.45 -7.32 -16.32
C ALA A 84 -6.08 -8.12 -17.49
N ARG A 85 -5.61 -7.87 -18.72
CA ARG A 85 -6.03 -8.65 -19.89
C ARG A 85 -5.71 -10.14 -19.77
N LYS A 86 -4.53 -10.48 -19.24
CA LYS A 86 -4.14 -11.88 -19.00
C LYS A 86 -5.01 -12.51 -17.91
N ALA A 87 -5.27 -11.78 -16.82
CA ALA A 87 -6.14 -12.22 -15.74
C ALA A 87 -7.56 -12.52 -16.24
N GLN A 88 -8.15 -11.61 -17.03
CA GLN A 88 -9.45 -11.82 -17.63
C GLN A 88 -9.48 -13.06 -18.56
N LYS A 89 -8.43 -13.26 -19.39
CA LYS A 89 -8.30 -14.45 -20.23
C LYS A 89 -8.15 -15.74 -19.43
N ALA A 90 -7.62 -15.68 -18.24
CA ALA A 90 -7.50 -16.81 -17.32
C ALA A 90 -8.79 -17.11 -16.54
N GLY A 91 -9.87 -16.35 -16.76
CA GLY A 91 -11.15 -16.53 -16.07
C GLY A 91 -11.20 -15.90 -14.68
N ILE A 92 -10.37 -14.90 -14.39
CA ILE A 92 -10.44 -14.10 -13.16
C ILE A 92 -11.52 -13.04 -13.34
N ASP A 93 -12.46 -12.96 -12.40
CA ASP A 93 -13.61 -12.05 -12.47
C ASP A 93 -13.30 -10.65 -11.93
N ALA A 94 -12.43 -10.55 -10.94
CA ALA A 94 -12.11 -9.29 -10.27
C ALA A 94 -10.62 -9.16 -9.96
N ILE A 95 -10.12 -7.92 -9.92
CA ILE A 95 -8.77 -7.60 -9.48
C ILE A 95 -8.80 -6.43 -8.50
N GLU A 96 -7.93 -6.46 -7.51
CA GLU A 96 -7.65 -5.31 -6.64
C GLU A 96 -6.47 -4.51 -7.20
N ILE A 97 -6.64 -3.20 -7.34
CA ILE A 97 -5.55 -2.23 -7.47
C ILE A 97 -5.10 -1.86 -6.06
N HIS A 98 -3.91 -2.29 -5.68
CA HIS A 98 -3.35 -1.95 -4.39
C HIS A 98 -2.86 -0.50 -4.38
N GLY A 99 -3.67 0.40 -3.84
CA GLY A 99 -3.47 1.85 -3.88
C GLY A 99 -2.35 2.37 -2.97
N ASP A 100 -1.65 1.52 -2.23
CA ASP A 100 -0.42 1.89 -1.54
C ASP A 100 0.82 1.73 -2.47
N ARG A 101 2.01 1.76 -1.99
CA ARG A 101 3.25 1.71 -2.78
C ARG A 101 3.32 2.87 -3.80
N LEU A 102 3.54 2.56 -5.09
CA LEU A 102 3.70 3.61 -6.11
C LEU A 102 2.49 4.55 -6.17
N LEU A 103 1.28 4.01 -6.22
CA LEU A 103 0.07 4.83 -6.32
C LEU A 103 -0.13 5.69 -5.08
N GLY A 104 -0.01 5.10 -3.89
CA GLY A 104 -0.12 5.83 -2.63
C GLY A 104 0.99 6.85 -2.45
N SER A 105 2.20 6.56 -2.92
CA SER A 105 3.30 7.51 -2.90
C SER A 105 3.08 8.67 -3.86
N LEU A 106 2.53 8.44 -5.05
CA LEU A 106 2.12 9.50 -5.98
C LEU A 106 0.97 10.35 -5.45
N CYS A 107 0.01 9.76 -4.74
CA CYS A 107 -1.09 10.50 -4.12
C CYS A 107 -0.65 11.35 -2.92
N SER A 108 0.42 10.94 -2.23
CA SER A 108 0.84 11.50 -0.95
C SER A 108 1.44 12.90 -1.06
N THR A 109 1.00 13.83 -0.21
CA THR A 109 1.65 15.13 -0.02
C THR A 109 3.00 15.02 0.72
N VAL A 110 3.23 13.89 1.42
CA VAL A 110 4.46 13.65 2.18
C VAL A 110 5.59 13.13 1.28
N LEU A 111 5.27 12.34 0.27
CA LEU A 111 6.24 11.63 -0.57
C LEU A 111 6.35 12.20 -1.99
N ASN A 112 5.28 12.78 -2.51
CA ASN A 112 5.25 13.30 -3.87
C ASN A 112 5.67 14.77 -3.92
N HIS A 113 6.88 15.01 -4.38
CA HIS A 113 7.45 16.36 -4.59
C HIS A 113 7.56 16.73 -6.07
N ARG A 114 6.80 16.06 -6.95
CA ARG A 114 6.78 16.35 -8.40
C ARG A 114 6.17 17.72 -8.68
N THR A 115 6.67 18.33 -9.75
CA THR A 115 6.19 19.64 -10.24
C THR A 115 5.52 19.54 -11.62
N ASP A 116 5.38 18.33 -12.14
CA ASP A 116 4.68 18.03 -13.39
C ASP A 116 3.18 17.70 -13.16
N ASN A 117 2.52 17.16 -14.19
CA ASN A 117 1.10 16.80 -14.15
C ASN A 117 0.74 15.68 -13.17
N TYR A 118 1.69 15.09 -12.47
CA TYR A 118 1.50 14.06 -11.46
C TYR A 118 1.83 14.55 -10.04
N GLY A 119 2.06 15.87 -9.85
CA GLY A 119 2.39 16.45 -8.55
C GLY A 119 1.63 17.73 -8.25
N GLY A 120 1.72 18.20 -7.00
CA GLY A 120 1.07 19.41 -6.51
C GLY A 120 -0.37 19.20 -6.08
N SER A 121 -1.37 19.59 -6.88
CA SER A 121 -2.79 19.49 -6.51
C SER A 121 -3.28 18.05 -6.34
N LEU A 122 -4.39 17.85 -5.65
CA LEU A 122 -5.01 16.53 -5.47
C LEU A 122 -5.29 15.87 -6.83
N GLU A 123 -5.87 16.61 -7.77
CA GLU A 123 -6.19 16.11 -9.11
C GLU A 123 -4.94 15.61 -9.85
N ASN A 124 -3.82 16.30 -9.72
CA ASN A 124 -2.57 15.87 -10.32
C ASN A 124 -1.98 14.65 -9.63
N ARG A 125 -1.96 14.63 -8.30
CA ARG A 125 -1.42 13.52 -7.52
C ARG A 125 -2.23 12.22 -7.69
N THR A 126 -3.54 12.32 -7.90
CA THR A 126 -4.44 11.17 -8.13
C THR A 126 -4.59 10.79 -9.60
N ARG A 127 -4.16 11.65 -10.53
CA ARG A 127 -4.26 11.45 -11.98
C ARG A 127 -3.75 10.08 -12.43
N TYR A 128 -2.56 9.70 -11.98
CA TYR A 128 -1.96 8.44 -12.42
C TYR A 128 -2.77 7.20 -11.97
N ALA A 129 -3.36 7.23 -10.80
CA ALA A 129 -4.24 6.15 -10.33
C ALA A 129 -5.50 6.03 -11.20
N LEU A 130 -6.11 7.16 -11.58
CA LEU A 130 -7.25 7.18 -12.50
C LEU A 130 -6.87 6.70 -13.90
N GLU A 131 -5.71 7.08 -14.42
CA GLU A 131 -5.20 6.58 -15.69
C GLU A 131 -4.93 5.07 -15.67
N VAL A 132 -4.45 4.52 -14.55
CA VAL A 132 -4.27 3.07 -14.37
C VAL A 132 -5.63 2.37 -14.38
N LEU A 133 -6.63 2.88 -13.65
CA LEU A 133 -7.99 2.35 -13.67
C LEU A 133 -8.56 2.32 -15.10
N GLN A 134 -8.47 3.44 -15.80
CA GLN A 134 -8.95 3.55 -17.19
C GLN A 134 -8.25 2.54 -18.11
N ALA A 135 -6.93 2.43 -18.03
CA ALA A 135 -6.16 1.48 -18.84
C ALA A 135 -6.54 0.02 -18.57
N ILE A 136 -6.88 -0.32 -17.33
CA ILE A 136 -7.40 -1.65 -16.96
C ILE A 136 -8.78 -1.88 -17.57
N LYS A 137 -9.71 -0.94 -17.41
CA LYS A 137 -11.09 -1.04 -17.96
C LYS A 137 -11.08 -1.17 -19.48
N GLU A 138 -10.20 -0.46 -20.17
CA GLU A 138 -10.04 -0.58 -21.63
C GLU A 138 -9.44 -1.92 -22.06
N ALA A 139 -8.45 -2.43 -21.31
CA ALA A 139 -7.76 -3.68 -21.65
C ALA A 139 -8.54 -4.92 -21.26
N ALA A 140 -9.40 -4.85 -20.25
CA ALA A 140 -10.19 -5.94 -19.68
C ALA A 140 -11.61 -5.46 -19.32
N PRO A 141 -12.50 -5.19 -20.29
CA PRO A 141 -13.79 -4.52 -20.06
C PRO A 141 -14.77 -5.25 -19.15
N SER A 142 -14.66 -6.58 -19.02
CA SER A 142 -15.51 -7.38 -18.12
C SER A 142 -14.91 -7.59 -16.73
N MET A 143 -13.71 -7.09 -16.48
CA MET A 143 -13.04 -7.21 -15.20
C MET A 143 -13.68 -6.26 -14.18
N MET A 144 -14.10 -6.77 -13.05
CA MET A 144 -14.41 -5.92 -11.88
C MET A 144 -13.11 -5.43 -11.27
N VAL A 145 -13.09 -4.16 -10.89
CA VAL A 145 -11.90 -3.52 -10.34
C VAL A 145 -12.20 -2.93 -8.97
N GLU A 146 -11.49 -3.42 -7.98
CA GLU A 146 -11.45 -2.85 -6.64
C GLU A 146 -10.25 -1.93 -6.49
N TYR A 147 -10.40 -0.81 -5.79
CA TYR A 147 -9.30 0.06 -5.40
C TYR A 147 -9.11 0.04 -3.88
N LYS A 148 -7.96 -0.44 -3.43
CA LYS A 148 -7.59 -0.34 -2.02
C LYS A 148 -7.07 1.06 -1.73
N LEU A 149 -7.91 1.87 -1.07
CA LEU A 149 -7.68 3.28 -0.79
C LEU A 149 -6.91 3.46 0.53
N PRO A 150 -5.63 3.87 0.47
CA PRO A 150 -4.82 4.04 1.67
C PRO A 150 -5.09 5.38 2.36
N ILE A 151 -5.55 5.34 3.59
CA ILE A 151 -5.82 6.52 4.42
C ILE A 151 -4.66 6.77 5.38
N ILE A 152 -4.10 7.96 5.34
CA ILE A 152 -3.17 8.45 6.38
C ILE A 152 -4.01 8.92 7.55
N THR A 153 -3.91 8.24 8.68
CA THR A 153 -4.58 8.64 9.91
C THR A 153 -3.65 9.46 10.82
N VAL A 154 -4.21 10.13 11.80
CA VAL A 154 -3.47 11.01 12.71
C VAL A 154 -3.46 10.40 14.11
N ASN A 155 -2.29 10.37 14.74
CA ASN A 155 -2.14 9.97 16.13
C ASN A 155 -2.67 11.05 17.08
N PRO A 156 -2.98 10.73 18.35
CA PRO A 156 -3.43 11.71 19.33
C PRO A 156 -2.45 12.88 19.57
N ASP A 157 -1.16 12.68 19.31
CA ASP A 157 -0.13 13.71 19.38
C ASP A 157 0.01 14.58 18.12
N GLY A 158 -0.83 14.34 17.11
CA GLY A 158 -0.81 15.05 15.84
C GLY A 158 0.17 14.48 14.81
N SER A 159 0.95 13.47 15.13
CA SER A 159 1.84 12.81 14.17
C SER A 159 1.04 11.96 13.16
N LEU A 160 1.57 11.84 11.93
CA LEU A 160 0.93 11.06 10.89
C LEU A 160 1.23 9.57 11.06
N ARG A 161 0.19 8.75 10.92
CA ARG A 161 0.27 7.30 10.85
C ARG A 161 0.18 6.87 9.39
N GLY A 162 1.31 6.50 8.80
CA GLY A 162 1.46 6.24 7.37
C GLY A 162 2.00 7.45 6.59
N LYS A 163 2.54 7.20 5.40
CA LYS A 163 3.10 8.23 4.50
C LYS A 163 2.61 8.10 3.07
N GLY A 164 2.38 6.88 2.59
CA GLY A 164 1.94 6.60 1.22
C GLY A 164 0.43 6.46 1.14
N GLY A 165 -0.26 7.54 0.86
CA GLY A 165 -1.71 7.60 0.80
C GLY A 165 -2.21 9.04 0.90
N LEU A 166 -3.46 9.19 1.26
CA LEU A 166 -4.16 10.46 1.36
C LEU A 166 -4.63 10.70 2.78
N LEU A 167 -4.63 11.97 3.21
CA LEU A 167 -5.36 12.38 4.39
C LEU A 167 -6.87 12.18 4.16
N GLU A 168 -7.63 12.04 5.23
CA GLU A 168 -9.04 11.64 5.17
C GLU A 168 -9.88 12.49 4.22
N ASP A 169 -9.80 13.81 4.30
CA ASP A 169 -10.60 14.70 3.44
C ASP A 169 -10.24 14.56 1.95
N GLU A 170 -8.94 14.46 1.64
CA GLU A 170 -8.47 14.21 0.27
C GLU A 170 -8.87 12.82 -0.24
N ALA A 171 -8.87 11.82 0.63
CA ALA A 171 -9.29 10.47 0.29
C ALA A 171 -10.78 10.41 -0.06
N VAL A 172 -11.63 11.16 0.66
CA VAL A 172 -13.06 11.28 0.35
C VAL A 172 -13.27 11.92 -1.03
N GLU A 173 -12.52 12.98 -1.34
CA GLU A 173 -12.61 13.60 -2.68
C GLU A 173 -12.08 12.65 -3.78
N PHE A 174 -11.00 11.94 -3.53
CA PHE A 174 -10.48 10.96 -4.48
C PHE A 174 -11.44 9.78 -4.67
N ALA A 175 -12.14 9.33 -3.63
CA ALA A 175 -13.17 8.30 -3.74
C ALA A 175 -14.29 8.71 -4.72
N LYS A 176 -14.73 9.97 -4.69
CA LYS A 176 -15.68 10.52 -5.68
C LYS A 176 -15.13 10.46 -7.11
N MET A 177 -13.83 10.75 -7.29
CA MET A 177 -13.18 10.65 -8.60
C MET A 177 -13.12 9.21 -9.10
N LEU A 178 -12.82 8.25 -8.22
CA LEU A 178 -12.82 6.81 -8.54
C LEU A 178 -14.22 6.33 -8.92
N ASP A 179 -15.25 6.69 -8.15
CA ASP A 179 -16.64 6.35 -8.42
C ASP A 179 -17.09 6.90 -9.78
N ALA A 180 -16.82 8.19 -10.06
CA ALA A 180 -17.08 8.81 -11.35
C ALA A 180 -16.31 8.18 -12.52
N ALA A 181 -15.13 7.61 -12.26
CA ALA A 181 -14.32 6.88 -13.25
C ALA A 181 -14.77 5.42 -13.43
N GLY A 182 -15.81 4.96 -12.73
CA GLY A 182 -16.40 3.63 -12.87
C GLY A 182 -15.64 2.54 -12.14
N ILE A 183 -15.10 2.82 -10.97
CA ILE A 183 -14.60 1.77 -10.06
C ILE A 183 -15.76 0.87 -9.61
N ASP A 184 -15.51 -0.42 -9.44
CA ASP A 184 -16.58 -1.35 -9.02
C ASP A 184 -16.66 -1.52 -7.51
N MET A 185 -15.56 -1.27 -6.77
CA MET A 185 -15.52 -1.32 -5.31
C MET A 185 -14.35 -0.50 -4.77
N ILE A 186 -14.51 0.08 -3.59
CA ILE A 186 -13.44 0.75 -2.85
C ILE A 186 -13.23 0.05 -1.50
N GLN A 187 -12.00 -0.39 -1.24
CA GLN A 187 -11.61 -0.90 0.08
C GLN A 187 -10.83 0.18 0.84
N VAL A 188 -11.37 0.64 1.96
CA VAL A 188 -10.70 1.62 2.81
C VAL A 188 -9.73 0.90 3.76
N ALA A 189 -8.48 1.30 3.74
CA ALA A 189 -7.41 0.69 4.51
C ALA A 189 -6.43 1.72 5.07
N GLN A 190 -5.70 1.35 6.13
CA GLN A 190 -4.64 2.19 6.69
C GLN A 190 -3.47 2.31 5.70
N ALA A 191 -2.99 3.52 5.50
CA ALA A 191 -1.78 3.78 4.71
C ALA A 191 -0.54 3.17 5.36
N ASN A 192 0.42 2.78 4.52
CA ASN A 192 1.70 2.18 4.91
C ASN A 192 2.87 3.14 4.64
N HIS A 193 4.06 2.64 4.42
CA HIS A 193 5.33 3.33 4.13
C HIS A 193 6.02 4.04 5.30
N THR A 194 5.72 3.65 6.53
CA THR A 194 6.51 4.13 7.69
C THR A 194 7.71 3.24 7.99
N GLY A 195 7.69 1.98 7.51
CA GLY A 195 8.61 0.94 7.93
C GLY A 195 8.30 0.38 9.33
N ASN A 196 7.25 0.89 9.98
CA ASN A 196 6.78 0.43 11.28
C ASN A 196 5.43 -0.28 11.10
N MET A 197 5.40 -1.59 11.32
CA MET A 197 4.16 -2.38 11.22
C MET A 197 3.10 -1.95 12.24
N GLY A 198 3.51 -1.39 13.39
CA GLY A 198 2.61 -0.85 14.39
C GLY A 198 1.78 0.35 13.90
N ASP A 199 2.27 1.07 12.88
CA ASP A 199 1.51 2.16 12.26
C ASP A 199 0.47 1.68 11.26
N THR A 200 0.60 0.45 10.78
CA THR A 200 -0.31 -0.12 9.78
C THR A 200 -1.40 -0.96 10.40
N ILE A 201 -1.06 -1.71 11.45
CA ILE A 201 -1.96 -2.64 12.14
C ILE A 201 -2.13 -2.14 13.57
N PRO A 202 -3.35 -1.75 13.99
CA PRO A 202 -3.60 -1.32 15.37
C PRO A 202 -3.20 -2.44 16.36
N PRO A 203 -2.42 -2.13 17.41
CA PRO A 203 -2.03 -3.13 18.40
C PRO A 203 -3.24 -3.64 19.19
N MET A 204 -3.08 -4.80 19.85
CA MET A 204 -4.08 -5.35 20.74
C MET A 204 -4.41 -4.33 21.85
N GLY A 205 -5.70 -4.05 22.04
CA GLY A 205 -6.15 -3.05 23.03
C GLY A 205 -6.20 -1.60 22.54
N ALA A 206 -5.81 -1.30 21.28
CA ALA A 206 -5.99 0.04 20.72
C ALA A 206 -7.49 0.41 20.68
N VAL A 207 -7.77 1.68 20.96
CA VAL A 207 -9.11 2.26 20.85
C VAL A 207 -9.00 3.55 20.03
N PRO A 208 -9.74 3.67 18.94
CA PRO A 208 -10.60 2.66 18.32
C PRO A 208 -9.79 1.47 17.77
N TYR A 209 -10.39 0.30 17.71
CA TYR A 209 -9.71 -0.91 17.22
C TYR A 209 -9.39 -0.87 15.72
N ASN A 210 -10.13 -0.11 14.95
CA ASN A 210 -9.85 0.19 13.54
C ASN A 210 -9.81 1.71 13.35
N TRP A 211 -8.68 2.21 12.86
CA TRP A 211 -8.43 3.65 12.73
C TRP A 211 -9.07 4.27 11.49
N THR A 212 -9.54 3.46 10.55
CA THR A 212 -10.08 3.94 9.27
C THR A 212 -11.61 3.84 9.17
N LEU A 213 -12.31 3.38 10.21
CA LEU A 213 -13.79 3.25 10.19
C LEU A 213 -14.49 4.58 9.93
N GLY A 214 -14.05 5.67 10.58
CA GLY A 214 -14.64 6.99 10.35
C GLY A 214 -14.44 7.49 8.92
N ALA A 215 -13.26 7.22 8.33
CA ALA A 215 -13.01 7.52 6.93
C ALA A 215 -13.84 6.63 5.99
N CYS A 216 -14.03 5.35 6.34
CA CYS A 216 -14.87 4.42 5.59
C CYS A 216 -16.33 4.91 5.50
N GLU A 217 -16.90 5.35 6.62
CA GLU A 217 -18.24 5.94 6.70
C GLU A 217 -18.38 7.17 5.80
N LYS A 218 -17.39 8.09 5.82
CA LYS A 218 -17.38 9.29 4.99
C LYS A 218 -17.24 8.96 3.50
N VAL A 219 -16.39 8.00 3.15
CA VAL A 219 -16.27 7.51 1.77
C VAL A 219 -17.58 6.93 1.30
N LYS A 220 -18.19 6.02 2.08
CA LYS A 220 -19.47 5.39 1.74
C LYS A 220 -20.60 6.41 1.54
N ALA A 221 -20.60 7.49 2.30
CA ALA A 221 -21.62 8.54 2.18
C ALA A 221 -21.58 9.31 0.84
N VAL A 222 -20.50 9.21 0.06
CA VAL A 222 -20.28 10.04 -1.14
C VAL A 222 -20.08 9.25 -2.43
N VAL A 223 -20.04 7.91 -2.38
CA VAL A 223 -19.88 7.03 -3.54
C VAL A 223 -21.11 6.15 -3.75
N HIS A 224 -21.27 5.62 -4.97
CA HIS A 224 -22.35 4.69 -5.32
C HIS A 224 -21.87 3.23 -5.31
N CYS A 225 -20.58 3.00 -5.57
CA CYS A 225 -20.00 1.67 -5.53
C CYS A 225 -19.95 1.10 -4.10
N PRO A 226 -19.96 -0.23 -3.92
CA PRO A 226 -19.75 -0.85 -2.63
C PRO A 226 -18.44 -0.41 -1.97
N VAL A 227 -18.48 -0.24 -0.64
CA VAL A 227 -17.31 0.13 0.16
C VAL A 227 -16.99 -1.00 1.14
N ALA A 228 -15.74 -1.47 1.09
CA ALA A 228 -15.20 -2.45 2.01
C ALA A 228 -14.33 -1.78 3.08
N THR A 229 -14.30 -2.34 4.28
CA THR A 229 -13.33 -1.99 5.32
C THR A 229 -12.50 -3.20 5.71
N VAL A 230 -11.25 -2.96 6.04
CA VAL A 230 -10.30 -3.96 6.53
C VAL A 230 -9.48 -3.35 7.67
N GLY A 231 -9.08 -4.18 8.60
CA GLY A 231 -8.22 -3.77 9.70
C GLY A 231 -8.82 -4.10 11.05
N ARG A 232 -8.32 -5.19 11.62
CA ARG A 232 -8.62 -5.63 12.98
C ARG A 232 -10.11 -5.76 13.36
N VAL A 233 -10.94 -6.17 12.43
CA VAL A 233 -12.27 -6.68 12.72
C VAL A 233 -12.10 -8.13 13.20
N VAL A 234 -12.17 -8.35 14.51
CA VAL A 234 -11.73 -9.61 15.16
C VAL A 234 -12.86 -10.54 15.54
N SER A 235 -14.11 -10.14 15.35
CA SER A 235 -15.27 -10.99 15.60
C SER A 235 -16.38 -10.76 14.58
N VAL A 236 -17.22 -11.76 14.43
CA VAL A 236 -18.41 -11.67 13.55
C VAL A 236 -19.35 -10.58 14.02
N GLU A 237 -19.56 -10.46 15.33
CA GLU A 237 -20.45 -9.46 15.93
C GLU A 237 -19.96 -8.03 15.64
N ALA A 238 -18.65 -7.80 15.70
CA ALA A 238 -18.06 -6.51 15.33
C ALA A 238 -18.26 -6.20 13.84
N GLY A 239 -18.12 -7.20 12.98
CA GLY A 239 -18.36 -7.07 11.54
C GLY A 239 -19.84 -6.80 11.23
N GLU A 240 -20.77 -7.57 11.82
CA GLU A 240 -22.21 -7.35 11.67
C GLU A 240 -22.61 -5.94 12.11
N LYS A 241 -22.09 -5.47 13.23
CA LYS A 241 -22.37 -4.11 13.68
C LYS A 241 -21.89 -3.02 12.69
N ILE A 242 -20.74 -3.17 12.07
CA ILE A 242 -20.25 -2.24 11.05
C ILE A 242 -21.20 -2.20 9.84
N LEU A 243 -21.72 -3.37 9.43
CA LEU A 243 -22.70 -3.49 8.34
C LEU A 243 -24.06 -2.89 8.73
N GLU A 244 -24.58 -3.21 9.92
CA GLU A 244 -25.85 -2.69 10.44
C GLU A 244 -25.83 -1.16 10.61
N ASP A 245 -24.71 -0.61 11.09
CA ASP A 245 -24.53 0.84 11.26
C ASP A 245 -24.37 1.54 9.87
N GLY A 246 -24.25 0.80 8.78
CA GLY A 246 -24.07 1.33 7.43
C GLY A 246 -22.68 1.95 7.17
N THR A 247 -21.69 1.62 7.99
CA THR A 247 -20.32 2.14 7.85
C THR A 247 -19.58 1.53 6.65
N ALA A 248 -19.88 0.27 6.32
CA ALA A 248 -19.33 -0.43 5.16
C ALA A 248 -20.37 -1.39 4.57
N ASP A 249 -20.14 -1.88 3.34
CA ASP A 249 -20.94 -2.93 2.68
C ASP A 249 -20.29 -4.31 2.81
N ILE A 250 -18.96 -4.34 2.97
CA ILE A 250 -18.16 -5.57 2.99
C ILE A 250 -17.11 -5.47 4.09
N ILE A 251 -16.89 -6.59 4.79
CA ILE A 251 -15.88 -6.70 5.84
C ILE A 251 -14.74 -7.60 5.38
N GLY A 252 -13.52 -7.08 5.41
CA GLY A 252 -12.30 -7.86 5.24
C GLY A 252 -11.81 -8.41 6.59
N TYR A 253 -11.74 -9.73 6.70
CA TYR A 253 -11.08 -10.42 7.81
C TYR A 253 -9.71 -10.92 7.36
N GLY A 254 -8.68 -10.86 8.24
CA GLY A 254 -7.33 -11.30 7.97
C GLY A 254 -6.65 -11.92 9.18
#